data_2e96d84344f8a6e7de4420607db5fe82
#
_entry.id   2e96d84344f8a6e7de4420607db5fe82
#
_cell.length_a   1.000
_cell.length_b   1.000
_cell.length_c   1.000
_cell.angle_alpha   90.00
_cell.angle_beta   90.00
_cell.angle_gamma   90.00
#
_symmetry.space_group_name_H-M   'P 1'
#
loop_
_entity.id
_entity.type
_entity.pdbx_description
1 polymer ?
#
loop_
_entity_poly.entity_id
_entity_poly.type
_entity_poly.pdbx_seq_one_letter_code
_entity_poly.pdbx_strand_id
1 'polypeptide(L)'
;MSSGVEKELCVTVRRYRCGDEKGMIDCIRDEYGDTYAKETWYSASAIMESAEKGRDIFIVAQLPSGEIAGTTVLVRTEGKTCTVYEIAAQVVKKKYRGHKIAQRIFEYGLKLLEDKKASAVYSQPVLFHDVTQKLLCGLGMKAVGILPNIFDLEVLHHSYDNGRNTKMPLGIQVKAMCGQNAGRLYLPDRHKAFCRERFEELGAAYEIMDSAAQDCGEMPANSRLSYHYDRKHQYLEIHILTIGADFDRQLGQLLWTYPLRGEHTANVFLNSNDRYAVSVYEKLAKKGFFFTGIKPLCDDNAYLIMHHAGGVLFHLEDLKLNVEFQKIAEYIREENMI
;
A
#
# COMPACT_ATOMS: atom_id res chain seq x y z
N MET A 1 18.08 -42.61 2.50
CA MET A 1 17.53 -41.25 2.57
C MET A 1 16.70 -41.04 1.32
N SER A 2 15.39 -41.19 1.43
CA SER A 2 14.46 -41.09 0.29
C SER A 2 14.17 -39.59 0.09
N SER A 3 14.65 -39.04 -1.02
CA SER A 3 14.24 -37.73 -1.50
C SER A 3 12.79 -37.83 -1.94
N GLY A 4 11.88 -37.56 -1.03
CA GLY A 4 10.47 -37.38 -1.39
C GLY A 4 10.35 -36.19 -2.33
N VAL A 5 10.18 -36.45 -3.61
CA VAL A 5 9.70 -35.44 -4.55
C VAL A 5 8.31 -35.03 -4.04
N GLU A 6 8.19 -33.88 -3.37
CA GLU A 6 6.91 -33.31 -3.03
C GLU A 6 6.11 -33.19 -4.34
N LYS A 7 5.04 -33.95 -4.41
CA LYS A 7 4.17 -33.98 -5.59
C LYS A 7 3.58 -32.57 -5.71
N GLU A 8 3.99 -31.83 -6.74
CA GLU A 8 3.52 -30.48 -6.99
C GLU A 8 1.98 -30.49 -7.04
N LEU A 9 1.37 -29.68 -6.19
CA LEU A 9 -0.09 -29.63 -6.10
C LEU A 9 -0.65 -29.04 -7.40
N CYS A 10 -1.46 -29.82 -8.11
CA CYS A 10 -2.08 -29.36 -9.34
C CYS A 10 -3.15 -28.30 -9.01
N VAL A 11 -2.93 -27.06 -9.43
CA VAL A 11 -3.91 -25.98 -9.32
C VAL A 11 -4.05 -25.26 -10.66
N THR A 12 -5.25 -24.80 -10.99
CA THR A 12 -5.52 -23.91 -12.11
C THR A 12 -5.71 -22.50 -11.57
N VAL A 13 -4.84 -21.57 -11.98
CA VAL A 13 -5.02 -20.14 -11.65
C VAL A 13 -5.80 -19.48 -12.79
N ARG A 14 -6.89 -18.81 -12.43
CA ARG A 14 -7.79 -18.19 -13.39
C ARG A 14 -8.52 -16.99 -12.79
N ARG A 15 -9.14 -16.19 -13.64
CA ARG A 15 -10.09 -15.18 -13.21
C ARG A 15 -11.30 -15.83 -12.55
N TYR A 16 -11.89 -15.08 -11.63
CA TYR A 16 -13.17 -15.39 -11.00
C TYR A 16 -14.27 -15.77 -12.01
N ARG A 17 -15.15 -16.66 -11.59
CA ARG A 17 -16.40 -17.03 -12.24
C ARG A 17 -17.51 -17.06 -11.21
N CYS A 18 -18.72 -16.76 -11.61
CA CYS A 18 -19.89 -16.89 -10.73
C CYS A 18 -19.93 -18.29 -10.09
N GLY A 19 -20.11 -18.34 -8.79
CA GLY A 19 -20.04 -19.56 -7.96
C GLY A 19 -18.72 -19.74 -7.18
N ASP A 20 -17.69 -18.91 -7.45
CA ASP A 20 -16.41 -18.96 -6.72
C ASP A 20 -16.48 -18.23 -5.37
N GLU A 21 -17.49 -17.39 -5.13
CA GLU A 21 -17.57 -16.45 -4.01
C GLU A 21 -17.39 -17.14 -2.66
N LYS A 22 -18.08 -18.26 -2.47
CA LYS A 22 -17.97 -19.02 -1.23
C LYS A 22 -16.53 -19.49 -0.99
N GLY A 23 -15.89 -20.04 -2.02
CA GLY A 23 -14.51 -20.53 -1.92
C GLY A 23 -13.52 -19.41 -1.63
N MET A 24 -13.74 -18.22 -2.18
CA MET A 24 -12.93 -17.02 -1.92
C MET A 24 -13.13 -16.53 -0.47
N ILE A 25 -14.36 -16.43 -0.01
CA ILE A 25 -14.70 -16.08 1.38
C ILE A 25 -14.09 -17.08 2.36
N ASP A 26 -14.15 -18.38 2.06
CA ASP A 26 -13.53 -19.43 2.87
C ASP A 26 -11.99 -19.26 2.94
N CYS A 27 -11.33 -18.80 1.87
CA CYS A 27 -9.90 -18.48 1.89
C CYS A 27 -9.61 -17.32 2.85
N ILE A 28 -10.40 -16.24 2.79
CA ILE A 28 -10.23 -15.07 3.66
C ILE A 28 -10.46 -15.47 5.13
N ARG A 29 -11.49 -16.25 5.39
CA ARG A 29 -11.79 -16.75 6.75
C ARG A 29 -10.73 -17.68 7.31
N ASP A 30 -10.09 -18.49 6.47
CA ASP A 30 -9.00 -19.39 6.89
C ASP A 30 -7.80 -18.59 7.45
N GLU A 31 -7.56 -17.37 6.95
CA GLU A 31 -6.47 -16.51 7.41
C GLU A 31 -6.91 -15.54 8.51
N TYR A 32 -8.01 -14.83 8.30
CA TYR A 32 -8.39 -13.68 9.10
C TYR A 32 -9.64 -13.89 9.96
N GLY A 33 -10.27 -15.09 9.89
CA GLY A 33 -11.60 -15.28 10.50
C GLY A 33 -12.60 -14.29 9.91
N ASP A 34 -13.32 -13.58 10.76
CA ASP A 34 -14.30 -12.57 10.36
C ASP A 34 -13.79 -11.11 10.64
N THR A 35 -12.45 -10.92 10.80
CA THR A 35 -11.87 -9.64 11.23
C THR A 35 -11.15 -8.87 10.12
N TYR A 36 -11.13 -9.36 8.88
CA TYR A 36 -10.47 -8.66 7.79
C TYR A 36 -11.06 -7.27 7.56
N ALA A 37 -10.19 -6.26 7.36
CA ALA A 37 -10.59 -4.85 7.33
C ALA A 37 -11.63 -4.50 6.24
N LYS A 38 -11.67 -5.22 5.11
CA LYS A 38 -12.68 -5.02 4.06
C LYS A 38 -13.84 -6.00 4.21
N GLU A 39 -14.85 -5.63 4.97
CA GLU A 39 -16.07 -6.44 5.21
C GLU A 39 -16.78 -6.84 3.91
N THR A 40 -16.72 -6.02 2.87
CA THR A 40 -17.33 -6.31 1.56
C THR A 40 -16.84 -7.62 0.94
N TRP A 41 -15.63 -8.06 1.28
CA TRP A 41 -15.08 -9.32 0.75
C TRP A 41 -15.56 -10.56 1.48
N TYR A 42 -16.40 -10.42 2.52
CA TYR A 42 -17.17 -11.51 3.12
C TYR A 42 -18.59 -11.63 2.54
N SER A 43 -18.96 -10.74 1.62
CA SER A 43 -20.28 -10.73 0.98
C SER A 43 -20.22 -11.26 -0.45
N ALA A 44 -20.83 -12.40 -0.72
CA ALA A 44 -20.91 -12.97 -2.07
C ALA A 44 -21.54 -12.00 -3.06
N SER A 45 -22.61 -11.30 -2.67
CA SER A 45 -23.27 -10.31 -3.53
C SER A 45 -22.37 -9.11 -3.84
N ALA A 46 -21.59 -8.64 -2.88
CA ALA A 46 -20.65 -7.53 -3.10
C ALA A 46 -19.49 -7.92 -4.02
N ILE A 47 -18.98 -9.16 -3.91
CA ILE A 47 -17.97 -9.70 -4.83
C ILE A 47 -18.53 -9.77 -6.24
N MET A 48 -19.73 -10.35 -6.43
CA MET A 48 -20.41 -10.45 -7.72
C MET A 48 -20.61 -9.06 -8.35
N GLU A 49 -21.18 -8.13 -7.59
CA GLU A 49 -21.43 -6.77 -8.06
C GLU A 49 -20.13 -6.05 -8.48
N SER A 50 -19.05 -6.18 -7.69
CA SER A 50 -17.77 -5.58 -8.02
C SER A 50 -17.16 -6.18 -9.30
N ALA A 51 -17.24 -7.51 -9.45
CA ALA A 51 -16.75 -8.23 -10.62
C ALA A 51 -17.54 -7.86 -11.90
N GLU A 52 -18.86 -7.80 -11.82
CA GLU A 52 -19.75 -7.42 -12.92
C GLU A 52 -19.52 -5.98 -13.39
N LYS A 53 -19.35 -5.05 -12.44
CA LYS A 53 -19.01 -3.64 -12.74
C LYS A 53 -17.57 -3.46 -13.25
N GLY A 54 -16.76 -4.50 -13.25
CA GLY A 54 -15.37 -4.46 -13.68
C GLY A 54 -14.49 -3.54 -12.84
N ARG A 55 -14.90 -3.22 -11.61
CA ARG A 55 -14.12 -2.40 -10.65
C ARG A 55 -12.90 -3.15 -10.16
N ASP A 56 -13.13 -4.40 -9.75
CA ASP A 56 -12.09 -5.28 -9.22
C ASP A 56 -11.95 -6.53 -10.10
N ILE A 57 -10.73 -7.05 -10.17
CA ILE A 57 -10.44 -8.31 -10.87
C ILE A 57 -10.06 -9.34 -9.83
N PHE A 58 -10.95 -10.28 -9.59
CA PHE A 58 -10.68 -11.39 -8.68
C PHE A 58 -10.00 -12.54 -9.40
N ILE A 59 -9.02 -13.15 -8.74
CA ILE A 59 -8.22 -14.27 -9.22
C ILE A 59 -8.31 -15.39 -8.19
N VAL A 60 -8.51 -16.61 -8.66
CA VAL A 60 -8.59 -17.80 -7.83
C VAL A 60 -7.61 -18.87 -8.29
N ALA A 61 -7.11 -19.64 -7.34
CA ALA A 61 -6.37 -20.88 -7.58
C ALA A 61 -7.29 -22.05 -7.22
N GLN A 62 -7.73 -22.80 -8.23
CA GLN A 62 -8.68 -23.90 -8.10
C GLN A 62 -7.99 -25.25 -8.21
N LEU A 63 -8.32 -26.17 -7.31
CA LEU A 63 -7.90 -27.57 -7.37
C LEU A 63 -8.75 -28.37 -8.37
N PRO A 64 -8.29 -29.54 -8.83
CA PRO A 64 -9.10 -30.44 -9.67
C PRO A 64 -10.42 -30.88 -9.04
N SER A 65 -10.52 -30.87 -7.70
CA SER A 65 -11.76 -31.12 -6.96
C SER A 65 -12.81 -30.00 -7.07
N GLY A 66 -12.44 -28.84 -7.62
CA GLY A 66 -13.27 -27.64 -7.64
C GLY A 66 -13.04 -26.72 -6.44
N GLU A 67 -12.34 -27.16 -5.38
CA GLU A 67 -12.06 -26.34 -4.20
C GLU A 67 -11.13 -25.16 -4.57
N ILE A 68 -11.44 -23.95 -4.04
CA ILE A 68 -10.56 -22.78 -4.13
C ILE A 68 -9.51 -22.87 -3.01
N ALA A 69 -8.25 -22.97 -3.43
CA ALA A 69 -7.09 -23.09 -2.55
C ALA A 69 -6.49 -21.74 -2.16
N GLY A 70 -6.69 -20.71 -2.98
CA GLY A 70 -6.21 -19.36 -2.74
C GLY A 70 -6.89 -18.34 -3.62
N THR A 71 -6.81 -17.09 -3.24
CA THR A 71 -7.43 -15.96 -3.95
C THR A 71 -6.61 -14.68 -3.82
N THR A 72 -6.83 -13.73 -4.71
CA THR A 72 -6.40 -12.34 -4.61
C THR A 72 -7.36 -11.45 -5.37
N VAL A 73 -7.28 -10.16 -5.13
CA VAL A 73 -8.02 -9.16 -5.88
C VAL A 73 -7.07 -8.08 -6.39
N LEU A 74 -7.25 -7.69 -7.66
CA LEU A 74 -6.63 -6.52 -8.24
C LEU A 74 -7.65 -5.39 -8.17
N VAL A 75 -7.45 -4.50 -7.22
CA VAL A 75 -8.33 -3.34 -6.98
C VAL A 75 -7.86 -2.20 -7.87
N ARG A 76 -8.72 -1.73 -8.76
CA ARG A 76 -8.42 -0.57 -9.59
C ARG A 76 -8.47 0.70 -8.76
N THR A 77 -7.37 1.44 -8.71
CA THR A 77 -7.34 2.77 -8.13
C THR A 77 -7.58 3.82 -9.21
N GLU A 78 -8.43 4.80 -8.93
CA GLU A 78 -8.76 5.84 -9.90
C GLU A 78 -7.59 6.80 -10.08
N GLY A 79 -7.14 6.94 -11.33
CA GLY A 79 -6.20 7.96 -11.77
C GLY A 79 -6.76 8.68 -12.98
N LYS A 80 -6.43 9.96 -13.20
CA LYS A 80 -6.95 10.73 -14.33
C LYS A 80 -6.38 10.27 -15.67
N THR A 81 -5.12 9.86 -15.69
CA THR A 81 -4.33 9.59 -16.90
C THR A 81 -3.72 8.21 -16.93
N CYS A 82 -3.70 7.50 -15.80
CA CYS A 82 -3.03 6.21 -15.69
C CYS A 82 -3.90 5.18 -14.96
N THR A 83 -3.63 3.92 -15.23
CA THR A 83 -4.32 2.79 -14.61
C THR A 83 -3.40 2.13 -13.61
N VAL A 84 -3.70 2.30 -12.33
CA VAL A 84 -2.97 1.69 -11.22
C VAL A 84 -3.84 0.64 -10.55
N TYR A 85 -3.23 -0.46 -10.16
CA TYR A 85 -3.91 -1.51 -9.39
C TYR A 85 -3.20 -1.78 -8.07
N GLU A 86 -3.97 -2.05 -7.04
CA GLU A 86 -3.51 -2.67 -5.81
C GLU A 86 -3.71 -4.17 -5.89
N ILE A 87 -2.69 -4.96 -5.58
CA ILE A 87 -2.85 -6.38 -5.30
C ILE A 87 -3.16 -6.52 -3.81
N ALA A 88 -4.40 -6.88 -3.50
CA ALA A 88 -4.90 -6.96 -2.13
C ALA A 88 -5.50 -8.34 -1.83
N ALA A 89 -5.75 -8.62 -0.53
CA ALA A 89 -6.33 -9.88 -0.05
C ALA A 89 -5.70 -11.14 -0.67
N GLN A 90 -4.38 -11.15 -0.77
CA GLN A 90 -3.66 -12.33 -1.21
C GLN A 90 -3.66 -13.37 -0.10
N VAL A 91 -4.43 -14.45 -0.28
CA VAL A 91 -4.58 -15.51 0.70
C VAL A 91 -4.46 -16.88 0.04
N VAL A 92 -3.75 -17.79 0.71
CA VAL A 92 -3.72 -19.22 0.40
C VAL A 92 -4.09 -19.99 1.66
N LYS A 93 -5.11 -20.85 1.59
CA LYS A 93 -5.54 -21.68 2.73
C LYS A 93 -4.35 -22.39 3.35
N LYS A 94 -4.28 -22.39 4.69
CA LYS A 94 -3.14 -22.90 5.46
C LYS A 94 -2.69 -24.30 5.02
N LYS A 95 -3.65 -25.20 4.77
CA LYS A 95 -3.40 -26.57 4.33
C LYS A 95 -2.76 -26.71 2.93
N TYR A 96 -2.73 -25.62 2.13
CA TYR A 96 -2.16 -25.60 0.77
C TYR A 96 -0.95 -24.69 0.63
N ARG A 97 -0.42 -24.18 1.75
CA ARG A 97 0.82 -23.39 1.75
C ARG A 97 2.02 -24.28 1.42
N GLY A 98 3.13 -23.67 0.99
CA GLY A 98 4.34 -24.39 0.57
C GLY A 98 4.35 -24.83 -0.90
N HIS A 99 3.20 -24.81 -1.61
CA HIS A 99 3.07 -25.28 -2.99
C HIS A 99 3.14 -24.16 -4.06
N LYS A 100 3.77 -23.03 -3.75
CA LYS A 100 3.96 -21.86 -4.64
C LYS A 100 2.67 -21.28 -5.23
N ILE A 101 1.50 -21.54 -4.61
CA ILE A 101 0.20 -21.08 -5.10
C ILE A 101 0.14 -19.55 -5.10
N ALA A 102 0.62 -18.88 -4.04
CA ALA A 102 0.68 -17.43 -3.98
C ALA A 102 1.49 -16.84 -5.13
N GLN A 103 2.69 -17.40 -5.40
CA GLN A 103 3.53 -16.97 -6.52
C GLN A 103 2.78 -17.09 -7.86
N ARG A 104 2.14 -18.20 -8.12
CA ARG A 104 1.38 -18.44 -9.38
C ARG A 104 0.20 -17.48 -9.53
N ILE A 105 -0.47 -17.14 -8.43
CA ILE A 105 -1.56 -16.14 -8.44
C ILE A 105 -1.00 -14.75 -8.77
N PHE A 106 0.12 -14.33 -8.15
CA PHE A 106 0.75 -13.06 -8.44
C PHE A 106 1.24 -12.97 -9.89
N GLU A 107 1.94 -14.00 -10.38
CA GLU A 107 2.42 -14.07 -11.77
C GLU A 107 1.26 -13.94 -12.77
N TYR A 108 0.16 -14.65 -12.52
CA TYR A 108 -1.04 -14.54 -13.34
C TYR A 108 -1.65 -13.14 -13.29
N GLY A 109 -1.72 -12.54 -12.10
CA GLY A 109 -2.21 -11.18 -11.91
C GLY A 109 -1.37 -10.14 -12.65
N LEU A 110 -0.04 -10.22 -12.52
CA LEU A 110 0.89 -9.33 -13.23
C LEU A 110 0.74 -9.43 -14.75
N LYS A 111 0.62 -10.65 -15.29
CA LYS A 111 0.38 -10.85 -16.72
C LYS A 111 -0.95 -10.23 -17.18
N LEU A 112 -2.02 -10.37 -16.39
CA LEU A 112 -3.29 -9.70 -16.71
C LEU A 112 -3.15 -8.18 -16.74
N LEU A 113 -2.32 -7.61 -15.85
CA LEU A 113 -2.09 -6.16 -15.79
C LEU A 113 -1.23 -5.68 -16.96
N GLU A 114 -0.25 -6.49 -17.41
CA GLU A 114 0.53 -6.25 -18.63
C GLU A 114 -0.38 -6.20 -19.86
N ASP A 115 -1.26 -7.20 -20.02
CA ASP A 115 -2.24 -7.27 -21.13
C ASP A 115 -3.19 -6.06 -21.11
N LYS A 116 -3.50 -5.53 -19.94
CA LYS A 116 -4.32 -4.32 -19.74
C LYS A 116 -3.55 -3.02 -19.90
N LYS A 117 -2.24 -3.07 -20.12
CA LYS A 117 -1.35 -1.91 -20.18
C LYS A 117 -1.46 -1.04 -18.91
N ALA A 118 -1.55 -1.67 -17.74
CA ALA A 118 -1.53 -0.96 -16.49
C ALA A 118 -0.24 -0.15 -16.35
N SER A 119 -0.33 1.05 -15.80
CA SER A 119 0.84 1.91 -15.61
C SER A 119 1.71 1.45 -14.45
N ALA A 120 1.07 1.06 -13.36
CA ALA A 120 1.75 0.54 -12.18
C ALA A 120 0.87 -0.43 -11.40
N VAL A 121 1.52 -1.24 -10.58
CA VAL A 121 0.87 -2.07 -9.57
C VAL A 121 1.60 -1.91 -8.24
N TYR A 122 0.84 -1.89 -7.15
CA TYR A 122 1.40 -1.88 -5.81
C TYR A 122 0.73 -2.94 -4.93
N SER A 123 1.38 -3.26 -3.83
CA SER A 123 0.85 -4.11 -2.78
C SER A 123 1.31 -3.59 -1.41
N GLN A 124 0.55 -3.90 -0.39
CA GLN A 124 0.82 -3.49 0.99
C GLN A 124 1.04 -4.72 1.88
N PRO A 125 2.22 -5.37 1.79
CA PRO A 125 2.50 -6.52 2.63
C PRO A 125 2.59 -6.13 4.10
N VAL A 126 2.13 -7.03 4.99
CA VAL A 126 2.38 -6.90 6.42
C VAL A 126 3.87 -6.99 6.72
N LEU A 127 4.34 -6.31 7.79
CA LEU A 127 5.76 -6.26 8.15
C LEU A 127 6.14 -7.17 9.32
N PHE A 128 5.22 -8.00 9.81
CA PHE A 128 5.48 -8.99 10.86
C PHE A 128 6.05 -10.32 10.34
N HIS A 129 6.16 -10.48 9.02
CA HIS A 129 6.87 -11.56 8.35
C HIS A 129 7.38 -11.10 6.99
N ASP A 130 8.44 -11.72 6.50
CA ASP A 130 9.09 -11.33 5.25
C ASP A 130 8.67 -12.16 4.02
N VAL A 131 7.77 -13.14 4.20
CA VAL A 131 7.40 -14.10 3.13
C VAL A 131 6.80 -13.38 1.91
N THR A 132 5.76 -12.57 2.13
CA THR A 132 5.13 -11.80 1.05
C THR A 132 6.08 -10.75 0.49
N GLN A 133 6.83 -10.07 1.36
CA GLN A 133 7.83 -9.06 0.97
C GLN A 133 8.86 -9.66 -0.01
N LYS A 134 9.44 -10.83 0.33
CA LYS A 134 10.42 -11.55 -0.51
C LYS A 134 9.79 -12.03 -1.83
N LEU A 135 8.57 -12.55 -1.77
CA LEU A 135 7.84 -13.00 -2.95
C LEU A 135 7.64 -11.85 -3.95
N LEU A 136 7.17 -10.70 -3.46
CA LEU A 136 6.93 -9.52 -4.28
C LEU A 136 8.23 -8.95 -4.87
N CYS A 137 9.33 -8.94 -4.10
CA CYS A 137 10.66 -8.59 -4.61
C CYS A 137 11.10 -9.52 -5.74
N GLY A 138 10.90 -10.83 -5.57
CA GLY A 138 11.20 -11.83 -6.61
C GLY A 138 10.41 -11.64 -7.90
N LEU A 139 9.27 -10.96 -7.84
CA LEU A 139 8.43 -10.57 -8.98
C LEU A 139 8.74 -9.16 -9.51
N GLY A 140 9.81 -8.54 -9.03
CA GLY A 140 10.31 -7.25 -9.50
C GLY A 140 9.60 -6.04 -8.88
N MET A 141 8.86 -6.21 -7.78
CA MET A 141 8.33 -5.09 -7.00
C MET A 141 9.40 -4.53 -6.06
N LYS A 142 9.46 -3.21 -5.91
CA LYS A 142 10.42 -2.50 -5.07
C LYS A 142 9.75 -1.90 -3.85
N ALA A 143 10.40 -2.03 -2.68
CA ALA A 143 9.94 -1.37 -1.47
C ALA A 143 10.17 0.14 -1.57
N VAL A 144 9.16 0.93 -1.24
CA VAL A 144 9.20 2.39 -1.41
C VAL A 144 8.76 3.16 -0.16
N GLY A 145 8.16 2.50 0.82
CA GLY A 145 7.71 3.16 2.04
C GLY A 145 7.14 2.18 3.07
N ILE A 146 6.94 2.70 4.26
CA ILE A 146 6.28 2.03 5.37
C ILE A 146 5.09 2.87 5.80
N LEU A 147 3.97 2.21 6.08
CA LEU A 147 2.78 2.80 6.68
C LEU A 147 2.68 2.27 8.12
N PRO A 148 3.13 3.02 9.12
CA PRO A 148 3.04 2.60 10.51
C PRO A 148 1.59 2.61 11.02
N ASN A 149 1.31 1.78 12.02
CA ASN A 149 0.16 1.89 12.92
C ASN A 149 -1.22 2.04 12.24
N ILE A 150 -1.52 1.22 11.21
CA ILE A 150 -2.78 1.34 10.45
C ILE A 150 -3.93 0.63 11.14
N PHE A 151 -3.80 -0.68 11.38
CA PHE A 151 -4.88 -1.53 11.89
C PHE A 151 -4.53 -2.10 13.25
N ASP A 152 -5.55 -2.32 14.09
CA ASP A 152 -5.36 -3.09 15.31
C ASP A 152 -4.99 -4.54 14.99
N LEU A 153 -4.20 -5.17 15.84
CA LEU A 153 -3.63 -6.51 15.59
C LEU A 153 -4.67 -7.63 15.52
N GLU A 154 -5.89 -7.40 15.98
CA GLU A 154 -7.00 -8.35 15.90
C GLU A 154 -7.27 -8.85 14.46
N VAL A 155 -6.94 -8.03 13.45
CA VAL A 155 -7.10 -8.38 12.03
C VAL A 155 -6.28 -9.62 11.64
N LEU A 156 -5.19 -9.92 12.36
CA LEU A 156 -4.27 -11.02 12.02
C LEU A 156 -4.48 -12.29 12.84
N HIS A 157 -5.51 -12.38 13.68
CA HIS A 157 -5.76 -13.55 14.53
C HIS A 157 -4.52 -14.07 15.28
N HIS A 158 -3.67 -13.18 15.80
CA HIS A 158 -2.48 -13.52 16.57
C HIS A 158 -1.56 -14.59 15.94
N SER A 159 -1.59 -14.75 14.61
CA SER A 159 -0.77 -15.75 13.92
C SER A 159 0.71 -15.38 13.86
N TYR A 160 1.06 -14.13 14.19
CA TYR A 160 2.40 -13.59 14.06
C TYR A 160 2.88 -12.97 15.37
N ASP A 161 4.18 -13.10 15.61
CA ASP A 161 4.86 -12.39 16.68
C ASP A 161 4.99 -10.90 16.27
N ASN A 162 4.27 -10.04 16.97
CA ASN A 162 4.18 -8.63 16.70
C ASN A 162 5.18 -7.78 17.48
N GLY A 163 6.03 -8.43 18.31
CA GLY A 163 6.90 -7.73 19.24
C GLY A 163 6.10 -6.81 20.15
N ARG A 164 6.56 -5.56 20.29
CA ARG A 164 5.91 -4.54 21.12
C ARG A 164 4.89 -3.67 20.38
N ASN A 165 4.74 -3.85 19.05
CA ASN A 165 3.78 -3.07 18.27
C ASN A 165 2.34 -3.45 18.66
N THR A 166 1.50 -2.46 18.90
CA THR A 166 0.07 -2.63 19.21
C THR A 166 -0.82 -2.48 17.99
N LYS A 167 -0.31 -1.86 16.93
CA LYS A 167 -0.99 -1.75 15.64
C LYS A 167 -0.14 -2.35 14.52
N MET A 168 -0.80 -2.79 13.46
CA MET A 168 -0.18 -3.41 12.30
C MET A 168 0.41 -2.36 11.36
N PRO A 169 1.72 -2.43 11.07
CA PRO A 169 2.33 -1.68 10.00
C PRO A 169 2.25 -2.44 8.67
N LEU A 170 2.12 -1.70 7.58
CA LEU A 170 2.20 -2.22 6.23
C LEU A 170 3.40 -1.64 5.50
N GLY A 171 4.03 -2.45 4.65
CA GLY A 171 4.97 -1.96 3.66
C GLY A 171 4.25 -1.46 2.41
N ILE A 172 4.93 -0.70 1.58
CA ILE A 172 4.49 -0.41 0.22
C ILE A 172 5.55 -0.94 -0.74
N GLN A 173 5.13 -1.86 -1.62
CA GLN A 173 5.95 -2.33 -2.74
C GLN A 173 5.25 -1.98 -4.05
N VAL A 174 6.02 -1.44 -5.00
CA VAL A 174 5.53 -0.94 -6.29
C VAL A 174 6.29 -1.62 -7.42
N LYS A 175 5.61 -1.89 -8.53
CA LYS A 175 6.21 -2.23 -9.82
C LYS A 175 5.67 -1.30 -10.89
N ALA A 176 6.57 -0.64 -11.59
CA ALA A 176 6.27 0.05 -12.84
C ALA A 176 5.95 -0.99 -13.92
N MET A 177 4.84 -0.82 -14.63
CA MET A 177 4.39 -1.74 -15.67
C MET A 177 4.65 -1.20 -17.08
N CYS A 178 4.35 0.07 -17.31
CA CYS A 178 4.60 0.77 -18.58
C CYS A 178 5.25 2.10 -18.26
N GLY A 179 6.35 2.44 -18.92
CA GLY A 179 7.18 3.65 -18.79
C GLY A 179 6.61 4.70 -17.84
N GLN A 180 6.96 4.59 -16.57
CA GLN A 180 6.46 5.54 -15.56
C GLN A 180 7.11 6.89 -15.74
N ASN A 181 6.30 7.94 -15.75
CA ASN A 181 6.75 9.32 -15.63
C ASN A 181 6.21 9.88 -14.31
N ALA A 182 7.09 10.16 -13.37
CA ALA A 182 6.72 10.81 -12.10
C ALA A 182 6.63 12.35 -12.25
N GLY A 183 6.90 12.89 -13.43
CA GLY A 183 6.81 14.31 -13.71
C GLY A 183 7.79 15.16 -12.92
N ARG A 184 7.40 16.39 -12.62
CA ARG A 184 8.17 17.32 -11.81
C ARG A 184 7.91 17.08 -10.33
N LEU A 185 8.98 16.95 -9.55
CA LEU A 185 8.90 16.62 -8.12
C LEU A 185 9.45 17.80 -7.30
N TYR A 186 8.68 18.24 -6.34
CA TYR A 186 9.08 19.22 -5.32
C TYR A 186 9.30 18.50 -4.01
N LEU A 187 10.56 18.26 -3.67
CA LEU A 187 10.98 17.41 -2.55
C LEU A 187 11.76 18.23 -1.53
N PRO A 188 11.56 17.97 -0.21
CA PRO A 188 12.45 18.50 0.83
C PRO A 188 13.90 18.08 0.56
N ASP A 189 14.86 18.98 0.71
CA ASP A 189 16.28 18.74 0.34
C ASP A 189 16.83 17.48 1.01
N ARG A 190 16.52 17.28 2.28
CA ARG A 190 16.96 16.12 3.06
C ARG A 190 16.45 14.76 2.50
N HIS A 191 15.33 14.74 1.76
CA HIS A 191 14.77 13.51 1.19
C HIS A 191 15.08 13.31 -0.29
N LYS A 192 15.72 14.27 -0.95
CA LYS A 192 16.01 14.20 -2.40
C LYS A 192 16.84 12.97 -2.77
N ALA A 193 17.86 12.63 -1.99
CA ALA A 193 18.71 11.48 -2.26
C ALA A 193 17.95 10.15 -2.15
N PHE A 194 17.20 9.97 -1.07
CA PHE A 194 16.35 8.80 -0.87
C PHE A 194 15.31 8.65 -1.98
N CYS A 195 14.58 9.71 -2.29
CA CYS A 195 13.56 9.68 -3.33
C CYS A 195 14.16 9.35 -4.70
N ARG A 196 15.31 9.95 -5.05
CA ARG A 196 16.02 9.68 -6.31
C ARG A 196 16.34 8.19 -6.45
N GLU A 197 16.94 7.59 -5.43
CA GLU A 197 17.28 6.15 -5.44
C GLU A 197 16.03 5.29 -5.67
N ARG A 198 14.92 5.59 -5.01
CA ARG A 198 13.67 4.82 -5.17
C ARG A 198 13.05 4.99 -6.57
N PHE A 199 13.03 6.21 -7.12
CA PHE A 199 12.52 6.45 -8.48
C PHE A 199 13.40 5.76 -9.54
N GLU A 200 14.73 5.81 -9.39
CA GLU A 200 15.67 5.13 -10.27
C GLU A 200 15.49 3.61 -10.25
N GLU A 201 15.34 3.00 -9.07
CA GLU A 201 15.07 1.56 -8.93
C GLU A 201 13.75 1.13 -9.58
N LEU A 202 12.77 2.02 -9.66
CA LEU A 202 11.51 1.80 -10.37
C LEU A 202 11.59 2.05 -11.88
N GLY A 203 12.71 2.60 -12.36
CA GLY A 203 12.85 3.01 -13.76
C GLY A 203 11.92 4.16 -14.15
N ALA A 204 11.52 5.00 -13.19
CA ALA A 204 10.63 6.12 -13.42
C ALA A 204 11.40 7.35 -13.92
N ALA A 205 10.92 7.98 -14.99
CA ALA A 205 11.42 9.29 -15.42
C ALA A 205 10.89 10.38 -14.48
N TYR A 206 11.73 11.30 -14.06
CA TYR A 206 11.37 12.41 -13.15
C TYR A 206 12.30 13.59 -13.32
N GLU A 207 11.83 14.77 -12.88
CA GLU A 207 12.63 16.00 -12.79
C GLU A 207 12.48 16.56 -11.36
N ILE A 208 13.58 16.61 -10.60
CA ILE A 208 13.55 17.22 -9.27
C ILE A 208 13.70 18.73 -9.44
N MET A 209 12.67 19.46 -9.03
CA MET A 209 12.63 20.91 -9.09
C MET A 209 13.43 21.54 -7.94
N ASP A 210 14.02 22.69 -8.22
CA ASP A 210 14.66 23.48 -7.16
C ASP A 210 13.59 24.18 -6.33
N SER A 211 13.59 23.98 -5.02
CA SER A 211 12.62 24.60 -4.12
C SER A 211 12.72 26.14 -4.09
N ALA A 212 13.87 26.70 -4.52
CA ALA A 212 14.10 28.14 -4.67
C ALA A 212 13.51 28.72 -5.95
N ALA A 213 13.30 27.90 -6.99
CA ALA A 213 12.69 28.32 -8.24
C ALA A 213 11.15 28.29 -8.12
N GLN A 214 10.59 29.04 -7.19
CA GLN A 214 9.14 29.26 -7.13
C GLN A 214 8.72 30.07 -8.36
N ASP A 215 8.22 29.36 -9.33
CA ASP A 215 7.54 29.97 -10.46
C ASP A 215 6.37 30.81 -9.92
N CYS A 216 6.32 32.10 -10.27
CA CYS A 216 5.43 33.11 -9.68
C CYS A 216 3.94 32.98 -10.07
N GLY A 217 3.46 31.77 -10.32
CA GLY A 217 2.05 31.54 -10.58
C GLY A 217 1.20 31.72 -9.30
N GLU A 218 -0.01 32.25 -9.43
CA GLU A 218 -0.94 32.41 -8.31
C GLU A 218 -1.28 31.05 -7.67
N MET A 219 -1.27 31.04 -6.33
CA MET A 219 -1.72 29.88 -5.57
C MET A 219 -3.24 29.66 -5.79
N PRO A 220 -3.70 28.44 -6.07
CA PRO A 220 -5.14 28.17 -6.15
C PRO A 220 -5.85 28.66 -4.89
N ALA A 221 -7.06 29.20 -5.03
CA ALA A 221 -7.83 29.64 -3.88
C ALA A 221 -8.19 28.49 -2.94
N ASN A 222 -8.50 27.31 -3.51
CA ASN A 222 -8.98 26.16 -2.77
C ASN A 222 -8.02 24.97 -2.92
N SER A 223 -7.75 24.34 -1.79
CA SER A 223 -7.08 23.04 -1.70
C SER A 223 -8.05 21.91 -2.04
N ARG A 224 -7.51 20.79 -2.50
CA ARG A 224 -8.28 19.55 -2.67
C ARG A 224 -7.65 18.47 -1.81
N LEU A 225 -8.34 18.17 -0.71
CA LEU A 225 -8.01 17.09 0.20
C LEU A 225 -9.08 16.00 0.10
N SER A 226 -8.65 14.75 0.15
CA SER A 226 -9.51 13.59 0.33
C SER A 226 -9.06 12.88 1.60
N TYR A 227 -9.98 12.35 2.37
CA TYR A 227 -9.61 11.62 3.57
C TYR A 227 -10.58 10.46 3.84
N HIS A 228 -10.08 9.48 4.56
CA HIS A 228 -10.84 8.37 5.09
C HIS A 228 -10.51 8.19 6.58
N TYR A 229 -11.53 8.11 7.42
CA TYR A 229 -11.36 7.82 8.84
C TYR A 229 -11.95 6.45 9.17
N ASP A 230 -11.08 5.54 9.56
CA ASP A 230 -11.47 4.24 10.10
C ASP A 230 -11.69 4.37 11.60
N ARG A 231 -12.99 4.38 11.99
CA ARG A 231 -13.38 4.53 13.40
C ARG A 231 -12.96 3.32 14.23
N LYS A 232 -13.00 2.11 13.67
CA LYS A 232 -12.64 0.88 14.38
C LYS A 232 -11.18 0.89 14.78
N HIS A 233 -10.32 1.27 13.85
CA HIS A 233 -8.87 1.27 14.05
C HIS A 233 -8.31 2.63 14.46
N GLN A 234 -9.15 3.64 14.67
CA GLN A 234 -8.77 5.01 15.01
C GLN A 234 -7.66 5.55 14.10
N TYR A 235 -7.81 5.28 12.80
CA TYR A 235 -6.82 5.59 11.77
C TYR A 235 -7.38 6.59 10.77
N LEU A 236 -6.61 7.64 10.49
CA LEU A 236 -6.94 8.68 9.52
C LEU A 236 -5.97 8.63 8.34
N GLU A 237 -6.50 8.42 7.15
CA GLU A 237 -5.75 8.55 5.90
C GLU A 237 -6.11 9.86 5.21
N ILE A 238 -5.10 10.66 4.85
CA ILE A 238 -5.28 11.97 4.22
C ILE A 238 -4.51 12.00 2.92
N HIS A 239 -5.18 12.32 1.81
CA HIS A 239 -4.56 12.58 0.51
C HIS A 239 -4.64 14.07 0.20
N ILE A 240 -3.48 14.73 0.09
CA ILE A 240 -3.36 16.13 -0.31
C ILE A 240 -3.09 16.15 -1.81
N LEU A 241 -4.13 16.42 -2.60
CA LEU A 241 -4.12 16.33 -4.06
C LEU A 241 -3.73 17.64 -4.74
N THR A 242 -4.16 18.77 -4.16
CA THR A 242 -3.84 20.12 -4.64
C THR A 242 -3.77 21.05 -3.44
N ILE A 243 -2.77 21.92 -3.42
CA ILE A 243 -2.52 22.87 -2.34
C ILE A 243 -3.01 24.26 -2.78
N GLY A 244 -3.85 24.87 -1.98
CA GLY A 244 -4.40 26.21 -2.18
C GLY A 244 -4.26 27.09 -0.93
N ALA A 245 -4.69 28.35 -1.04
CA ALA A 245 -4.59 29.34 0.00
C ALA A 245 -5.35 28.97 1.29
N ASP A 246 -6.35 28.13 1.18
CA ASP A 246 -7.18 27.67 2.30
C ASP A 246 -6.67 26.38 2.99
N PHE A 247 -5.48 25.88 2.60
CA PHE A 247 -4.92 24.62 3.11
C PHE A 247 -4.89 24.53 4.64
N ASP A 248 -4.34 25.56 5.28
CA ASP A 248 -4.21 25.56 6.75
C ASP A 248 -5.56 25.50 7.46
N ARG A 249 -6.58 26.16 6.89
CA ARG A 249 -7.95 26.12 7.40
C ARG A 249 -8.55 24.71 7.24
N GLN A 250 -8.44 24.09 6.06
CA GLN A 250 -8.99 22.75 5.81
C GLN A 250 -8.30 21.68 6.68
N LEU A 251 -6.97 21.70 6.74
CA LEU A 251 -6.21 20.78 7.58
C LEU A 251 -6.56 21.00 9.08
N GLY A 252 -6.65 22.26 9.52
CA GLY A 252 -7.03 22.59 10.89
C GLY A 252 -8.41 22.06 11.26
N GLN A 253 -9.41 22.21 10.40
CA GLN A 253 -10.76 21.65 10.59
C GLN A 253 -10.74 20.12 10.65
N LEU A 254 -9.96 19.48 9.78
CA LEU A 254 -9.84 18.00 9.75
C LEU A 254 -9.23 17.48 11.06
N LEU A 255 -8.11 18.06 11.50
CA LEU A 255 -7.43 17.66 12.74
C LEU A 255 -8.20 18.06 14.01
N TRP A 256 -9.05 19.06 13.94
CA TRP A 256 -10.01 19.35 15.00
C TRP A 256 -11.08 18.25 15.11
N THR A 257 -11.58 17.78 13.97
CA THR A 257 -12.60 16.71 13.91
C THR A 257 -12.03 15.35 14.34
N TYR A 258 -10.80 15.08 13.97
CA TYR A 258 -10.07 13.84 14.26
C TYR A 258 -8.75 14.15 14.97
N PRO A 259 -8.77 14.42 16.28
CA PRO A 259 -7.57 14.78 17.03
C PRO A 259 -6.58 13.63 17.11
N LEU A 260 -5.34 13.87 16.70
CA LEU A 260 -4.25 12.87 16.70
C LEU A 260 -3.62 12.77 18.08
N ARG A 261 -4.26 12.01 18.97
CA ARG A 261 -3.81 11.74 20.34
C ARG A 261 -4.28 10.37 20.81
N GLY A 262 -3.64 9.80 21.83
CA GLY A 262 -3.95 8.43 22.28
C GLY A 262 -3.68 7.45 21.15
N GLU A 263 -4.64 6.62 20.81
CA GLU A 263 -4.52 5.59 19.76
C GLU A 263 -4.85 6.08 18.34
N HIS A 264 -5.18 7.37 18.20
CA HIS A 264 -5.48 7.96 16.89
C HIS A 264 -4.20 8.22 16.11
N THR A 265 -4.02 7.51 15.02
CA THR A 265 -2.86 7.63 14.12
C THR A 265 -3.28 8.16 12.76
N ALA A 266 -2.34 8.72 12.00
CA ALA A 266 -2.63 9.19 10.65
C ALA A 266 -1.48 8.96 9.68
N ASN A 267 -1.82 8.68 8.42
CA ASN A 267 -0.90 8.77 7.29
C ASN A 267 -1.37 9.86 6.32
N VAL A 268 -0.43 10.66 5.86
CA VAL A 268 -0.64 11.70 4.85
C VAL A 268 0.09 11.29 3.58
N PHE A 269 -0.62 11.31 2.47
CA PHE A 269 -0.09 11.20 1.12
C PHE A 269 -0.07 12.60 0.51
N LEU A 270 1.09 13.24 0.54
CA LEU A 270 1.31 14.59 0.03
C LEU A 270 1.75 14.53 -1.43
N ASN A 271 0.96 15.07 -2.35
CA ASN A 271 1.31 15.14 -3.76
C ASN A 271 2.58 15.97 -3.96
N SER A 272 3.69 15.31 -4.29
CA SER A 272 4.99 15.93 -4.52
C SER A 272 5.11 16.62 -5.89
N ASN A 273 4.13 16.47 -6.77
CA ASN A 273 4.06 17.21 -8.03
C ASN A 273 3.51 18.64 -7.83
N ASP A 274 2.89 18.91 -6.68
CA ASP A 274 2.45 20.26 -6.35
C ASP A 274 3.63 21.13 -5.87
N ARG A 275 3.83 22.28 -6.50
CA ARG A 275 4.95 23.19 -6.19
C ARG A 275 4.99 23.68 -4.74
N TYR A 276 3.88 23.62 -4.03
CA TYR A 276 3.80 23.98 -2.61
C TYR A 276 4.06 22.80 -1.67
N ALA A 277 4.37 21.60 -2.21
CA ALA A 277 4.55 20.38 -1.42
C ALA A 277 5.60 20.55 -0.31
N VAL A 278 6.75 21.18 -0.60
CA VAL A 278 7.81 21.41 0.40
C VAL A 278 7.31 22.26 1.56
N SER A 279 6.59 23.35 1.27
CA SER A 279 6.01 24.21 2.32
C SER A 279 4.99 23.46 3.20
N VAL A 280 4.15 22.65 2.57
CA VAL A 280 3.16 21.83 3.30
C VAL A 280 3.85 20.72 4.10
N TYR A 281 4.87 20.08 3.54
CA TYR A 281 5.70 19.11 4.26
C TYR A 281 6.23 19.71 5.58
N GLU A 282 6.83 20.89 5.53
CA GLU A 282 7.37 21.57 6.72
C GLU A 282 6.27 21.94 7.75
N LYS A 283 5.07 22.30 7.28
CA LYS A 283 3.91 22.53 8.15
C LYS A 283 3.43 21.26 8.84
N LEU A 284 3.40 20.15 8.12
CA LEU A 284 3.04 18.85 8.68
C LEU A 284 4.10 18.38 9.69
N ALA A 285 5.39 18.55 9.37
CA ALA A 285 6.48 18.21 10.28
C ALA A 285 6.39 18.97 11.61
N LYS A 286 6.07 20.27 11.57
CA LYS A 286 5.82 21.09 12.79
C LYS A 286 4.60 20.62 13.59
N LYS A 287 3.70 19.84 12.99
CA LYS A 287 2.54 19.23 13.66
C LYS A 287 2.80 17.80 14.15
N GLY A 288 4.04 17.31 14.05
CA GLY A 288 4.43 15.99 14.52
C GLY A 288 4.32 14.87 13.47
N PHE A 289 4.06 15.20 12.21
CA PHE A 289 4.16 14.22 11.14
C PHE A 289 5.62 14.03 10.74
N PHE A 290 6.01 12.79 10.47
CA PHE A 290 7.35 12.46 10.01
C PHE A 290 7.32 11.60 8.74
N PHE A 291 8.38 11.69 7.95
CA PHE A 291 8.51 10.99 6.66
C PHE A 291 8.65 9.48 6.84
N THR A 292 7.93 8.70 6.04
CA THR A 292 7.98 7.23 6.07
C THR A 292 8.13 6.59 4.69
N GLY A 293 8.27 7.37 3.64
CA GLY A 293 8.50 6.85 2.30
C GLY A 293 7.83 7.65 1.19
N ILE A 294 7.72 7.00 0.05
CA ILE A 294 7.06 7.54 -1.14
C ILE A 294 6.03 6.55 -1.68
N LYS A 295 5.07 7.03 -2.44
CA LYS A 295 4.16 6.21 -3.25
C LYS A 295 4.14 6.76 -4.67
N PRO A 296 5.09 6.33 -5.51
CA PRO A 296 5.13 6.75 -6.91
C PRO A 296 4.11 5.92 -7.69
N LEU A 297 3.01 6.52 -8.13
CA LEU A 297 1.98 5.77 -8.83
C LEU A 297 2.00 5.98 -10.34
N CYS A 298 2.19 7.18 -10.86
CA CYS A 298 2.39 7.56 -12.26
C CYS A 298 1.84 8.95 -12.54
N ASP A 299 2.25 9.54 -13.66
CA ASP A 299 1.70 10.76 -14.28
C ASP A 299 1.13 11.79 -13.29
N ASP A 300 1.99 12.62 -12.72
CA ASP A 300 1.65 13.69 -11.77
C ASP A 300 1.01 13.21 -10.44
N ASN A 301 1.19 11.94 -10.07
CA ASN A 301 0.71 11.36 -8.81
C ASN A 301 1.84 10.66 -8.05
N ALA A 302 2.92 11.35 -7.78
CA ALA A 302 3.95 10.91 -6.84
C ALA A 302 3.69 11.53 -5.47
N TYR A 303 3.63 10.71 -4.44
CA TYR A 303 3.31 11.16 -3.08
C TYR A 303 4.50 10.96 -2.14
N LEU A 304 4.77 11.97 -1.31
CA LEU A 304 5.50 11.79 -0.07
C LEU A 304 4.56 11.23 0.98
N ILE A 305 5.02 10.26 1.75
CA ILE A 305 4.23 9.67 2.83
C ILE A 305 4.76 10.21 4.15
N MET A 306 3.86 10.73 4.96
CA MET A 306 4.16 11.17 6.32
C MET A 306 3.21 10.52 7.30
N HIS A 307 3.74 10.16 8.48
CA HIS A 307 2.98 9.52 9.55
C HIS A 307 2.91 10.39 10.80
N HIS A 308 1.78 10.35 11.50
CA HIS A 308 1.62 10.88 12.85
C HIS A 308 1.19 9.75 13.79
N ALA A 309 2.02 9.48 14.77
CA ALA A 309 1.85 8.31 15.65
C ALA A 309 0.76 8.49 16.73
N GLY A 310 0.21 9.70 16.89
CA GLY A 310 -0.68 9.97 18.05
C GLY A 310 0.07 9.74 19.36
N GLY A 311 -0.39 8.77 20.13
CA GLY A 311 0.30 8.25 21.31
C GLY A 311 0.78 6.81 21.16
N VAL A 312 0.73 6.25 19.94
CA VAL A 312 1.08 4.85 19.65
C VAL A 312 2.57 4.76 19.29
N LEU A 313 3.33 4.00 20.07
CA LEU A 313 4.73 3.73 19.75
C LEU A 313 4.83 2.81 18.54
N PHE A 314 5.82 3.05 17.70
CA PHE A 314 6.14 2.23 16.55
C PHE A 314 7.56 1.68 16.70
N HIS A 315 7.66 0.37 16.90
CA HIS A 315 8.92 -0.34 17.15
C HIS A 315 9.41 -0.97 15.86
N LEU A 316 10.22 -0.25 15.10
CA LEU A 316 10.81 -0.69 13.83
C LEU A 316 11.68 -1.93 13.98
N GLU A 317 12.38 -2.05 15.11
CA GLU A 317 13.31 -3.14 15.44
C GLU A 317 12.59 -4.49 15.66
N ASP A 318 11.29 -4.47 15.96
CA ASP A 318 10.50 -5.69 16.17
C ASP A 318 9.89 -6.23 14.85
N LEU A 319 10.10 -5.51 13.73
CA LEU A 319 9.59 -5.92 12.44
C LEU A 319 10.47 -6.99 11.76
N LYS A 320 9.83 -7.87 11.00
CA LYS A 320 10.55 -8.89 10.20
C LYS A 320 10.64 -8.42 8.74
N LEU A 321 11.67 -7.65 8.47
CA LEU A 321 11.88 -6.96 7.21
C LEU A 321 12.84 -7.71 6.27
N ASN A 322 12.54 -7.73 4.97
CA ASN A 322 13.53 -8.08 3.96
C ASN A 322 14.56 -6.94 3.80
N VAL A 323 15.62 -7.19 3.04
CA VAL A 323 16.74 -6.22 2.88
C VAL A 323 16.27 -4.86 2.34
N GLU A 324 15.29 -4.81 1.44
CA GLU A 324 14.80 -3.55 0.90
C GLU A 324 14.05 -2.73 1.95
N PHE A 325 13.18 -3.36 2.73
CA PHE A 325 12.48 -2.69 3.82
C PHE A 325 13.38 -2.32 4.99
N GLN A 326 14.46 -3.10 5.24
CA GLN A 326 15.47 -2.75 6.25
C GLN A 326 16.09 -1.38 5.94
N LYS A 327 16.51 -1.14 4.70
CA LYS A 327 17.05 0.16 4.27
C LYS A 327 16.07 1.31 4.50
N ILE A 328 14.79 1.10 4.23
CA ILE A 328 13.75 2.11 4.46
C ILE A 328 13.56 2.36 5.96
N ALA A 329 13.52 1.30 6.77
CA ALA A 329 13.39 1.41 8.22
C ALA A 329 14.59 2.12 8.86
N GLU A 330 15.81 1.83 8.40
CA GLU A 330 17.03 2.52 8.82
C GLU A 330 16.96 4.01 8.49
N TYR A 331 16.57 4.37 7.26
CA TYR A 331 16.39 5.75 6.85
C TYR A 331 15.34 6.48 7.71
N ILE A 332 14.17 5.86 7.94
CA ILE A 332 13.13 6.44 8.81
C ILE A 332 13.65 6.69 10.21
N ARG A 333 14.41 5.74 10.78
CA ARG A 333 14.99 5.87 12.12
C ARG A 333 16.00 7.01 12.19
N GLU A 334 16.92 7.10 11.24
CA GLU A 334 17.94 8.14 11.19
C GLU A 334 17.34 9.55 11.04
N GLU A 335 16.35 9.71 10.16
CA GLU A 335 15.70 11.00 9.90
C GLU A 335 14.84 11.50 11.07
N ASN A 336 14.30 10.62 11.88
CA ASN A 336 13.37 10.98 12.95
C ASN A 336 13.96 10.78 14.35
N MET A 337 15.19 10.29 14.48
CA MET A 337 15.82 9.94 15.75
C MET A 337 14.93 9.06 16.65
N ILE A 338 14.22 8.11 16.01
CA ILE A 338 13.30 7.17 16.67
C ILE A 338 14.05 5.88 17.03
#